data_32bceb88081833e87c3787bfdb696f47
#
_entry.id   32bceb88081833e87c3787bfdb696f47
#
_cell.length_a   1.000
_cell.length_b   1.000
_cell.length_c   1.000
_cell.angle_alpha   90.00
_cell.angle_beta   90.00
_cell.angle_gamma   90.00
#
_symmetry.space_group_name_H-M   'P 1'
#
loop_
_entity.id
_entity.type
_entity.pdbx_description
1 polymer ?
#
loop_
_entity_poly.entity_id
_entity_poly.type
_entity_poly.pdbx_seq_one_letter_code
_entity_poly.pdbx_strand_id
1 'polypeptide(L)'
;MNRNIKLPEWAVLCSCFIHYVLVQFFEELRYTASMGYLSNHEEQSLMRTANEIRQSIIESLISAGSGHTAGPLDMADVFTLLFFKVAKLDPQNPFWTDRDRIVLSNGHICPLLYATMAHRGFFPKEELLTLRKFGTRLQGHPHRASLPGLEATSGPLGSGLSQAIGMAIADRMDNPFTSKYIYCLMSDGELQEGNTWEALMLAGKEKLHNLIAIVDRNGIQIDGYTKDIMPLEPLAEKFSAFNWDVQEVDGHNFHALYDAIGKAQAVFGRPSIIIAHTIPSRGVDVFERDFRWHGNPPGKGPEDQVPKGEQGAIALRKLRTLNEMIPVD
;
A
#
# COMPACT_ATOMS: atom_id res chain seq x y z
N MET A 1 -46.15 -26.38 26.30
CA MET A 1 -44.97 -27.25 26.49
C MET A 1 -43.99 -27.01 25.36
N ASN A 2 -43.07 -26.06 25.53
CA ASN A 2 -41.97 -25.81 24.56
C ASN A 2 -40.83 -26.77 24.94
N ARG A 3 -40.62 -27.81 24.14
CA ARG A 3 -39.44 -28.67 24.26
C ARG A 3 -38.29 -27.95 23.51
N ASN A 4 -37.36 -27.38 24.24
CA ASN A 4 -36.07 -26.98 23.72
C ASN A 4 -35.32 -28.25 23.28
N ILE A 5 -35.35 -28.58 21.99
CA ILE A 5 -34.54 -29.65 21.41
C ILE A 5 -33.10 -29.09 21.31
N LYS A 6 -32.25 -29.47 22.26
CA LYS A 6 -30.82 -29.27 22.15
C LYS A 6 -30.29 -30.17 21.02
N LEU A 7 -29.72 -29.61 19.99
CA LEU A 7 -29.01 -30.39 18.99
C LEU A 7 -27.83 -31.13 19.65
N PRO A 8 -27.56 -32.38 19.28
CA PRO A 8 -26.43 -33.12 19.82
C PRO A 8 -25.10 -32.47 19.41
N GLU A 9 -24.07 -32.56 20.25
CA GLU A 9 -22.76 -31.92 20.04
C GLU A 9 -22.12 -32.23 18.68
N TRP A 10 -22.29 -33.48 18.19
CA TRP A 10 -21.81 -33.85 16.85
C TRP A 10 -22.50 -33.08 15.71
N ALA A 11 -23.78 -32.71 15.86
CA ALA A 11 -24.50 -31.92 14.85
C ALA A 11 -24.01 -30.46 14.80
N VAL A 12 -23.58 -29.91 15.94
CA VAL A 12 -22.95 -28.58 16.02
C VAL A 12 -21.56 -28.63 15.40
N LEU A 13 -20.76 -29.65 15.71
CA LEU A 13 -19.43 -29.86 15.14
C LEU A 13 -19.50 -30.09 13.61
N CYS A 14 -20.47 -30.90 13.16
CA CYS A 14 -20.68 -31.16 11.74
C CYS A 14 -21.11 -29.87 10.99
N SER A 15 -21.98 -29.06 11.60
CA SER A 15 -22.39 -27.76 11.04
C SER A 15 -21.23 -26.77 10.96
N CYS A 16 -20.39 -26.72 11.99
CA CYS A 16 -19.18 -25.89 11.97
C CYS A 16 -18.17 -26.34 10.90
N PHE A 17 -17.96 -27.66 10.75
CA PHE A 17 -17.08 -28.21 9.74
C PHE A 17 -17.58 -27.96 8.30
N ILE A 18 -18.89 -28.21 8.06
CA ILE A 18 -19.52 -27.91 6.76
C ILE A 18 -19.44 -26.40 6.44
N HIS A 19 -19.70 -25.56 7.43
CA HIS A 19 -19.59 -24.11 7.27
C HIS A 19 -18.15 -23.70 6.90
N TYR A 20 -17.15 -24.24 7.61
CA TYR A 20 -15.75 -24.00 7.33
C TYR A 20 -15.35 -24.43 5.91
N VAL A 21 -15.73 -25.63 5.49
CA VAL A 21 -15.43 -26.16 4.14
C VAL A 21 -16.14 -25.34 3.05
N LEU A 22 -17.38 -24.93 3.28
CA LEU A 22 -18.11 -24.08 2.34
C LEU A 22 -17.47 -22.67 2.23
N VAL A 23 -17.05 -22.08 3.33
CA VAL A 23 -16.37 -20.78 3.32
C VAL A 23 -15.07 -20.89 2.52
N GLN A 24 -14.22 -21.88 2.78
CA GLN A 24 -12.97 -22.13 2.05
C GLN A 24 -13.23 -22.36 0.55
N PHE A 25 -14.24 -23.15 0.21
CA PHE A 25 -14.62 -23.39 -1.20
C PHE A 25 -15.11 -22.13 -1.90
N PHE A 26 -15.90 -21.27 -1.23
CA PHE A 26 -16.34 -20.00 -1.80
C PHE A 26 -15.21 -18.96 -1.89
N GLU A 27 -14.27 -18.96 -0.95
CA GLU A 27 -13.07 -18.12 -1.02
C GLU A 27 -12.22 -18.52 -2.23
N GLU A 28 -12.02 -19.82 -2.46
CA GLU A 28 -11.25 -20.35 -3.61
C GLU A 28 -11.95 -20.07 -4.95
N LEU A 29 -13.29 -20.23 -5.02
CA LEU A 29 -14.06 -19.84 -6.21
C LEU A 29 -14.01 -18.32 -6.49
N ARG A 30 -14.04 -17.48 -5.47
CA ARG A 30 -13.90 -16.03 -5.63
C ARG A 30 -12.50 -15.67 -6.12
N TYR A 31 -11.48 -16.29 -5.55
CA TYR A 31 -10.10 -16.09 -6.01
C TYR A 31 -9.94 -16.42 -7.48
N THR A 32 -10.40 -17.59 -7.91
CA THR A 32 -10.33 -18.03 -9.32
C THR A 32 -11.18 -17.20 -10.27
N ALA A 33 -12.27 -16.59 -9.78
CA ALA A 33 -13.16 -15.76 -10.58
C ALA A 33 -12.76 -14.27 -10.63
N SER A 34 -11.97 -13.79 -9.65
CA SER A 34 -11.68 -12.36 -9.49
C SER A 34 -10.39 -11.90 -10.16
N MET A 35 -9.39 -12.78 -10.23
CA MET A 35 -8.07 -12.43 -10.75
C MET A 35 -7.62 -13.41 -11.84
N GLY A 36 -7.45 -12.91 -13.05
CA GLY A 36 -6.73 -13.62 -14.10
C GLY A 36 -5.23 -13.75 -13.76
N TYR A 37 -4.50 -14.52 -14.56
CA TYR A 37 -3.05 -14.61 -14.45
C TYR A 37 -2.40 -13.29 -14.92
N LEU A 38 -1.38 -12.82 -14.19
CA LEU A 38 -0.55 -11.71 -14.64
C LEU A 38 0.44 -12.24 -15.70
N SER A 39 0.30 -11.79 -16.95
CA SER A 39 1.20 -12.22 -18.03
C SER A 39 2.58 -11.56 -17.90
N ASN A 40 3.62 -12.19 -18.48
CA ASN A 40 4.97 -11.63 -18.49
C ASN A 40 5.03 -10.24 -19.15
N HIS A 41 4.25 -10.03 -20.23
CA HIS A 41 4.15 -8.72 -20.88
C HIS A 41 3.57 -7.66 -19.95
N GLU A 42 2.49 -7.99 -19.22
CA GLU A 42 1.90 -7.06 -18.23
C GLU A 42 2.88 -6.77 -17.10
N GLU A 43 3.58 -7.79 -16.58
CA GLU A 43 4.61 -7.62 -15.56
C GLU A 43 5.71 -6.65 -16.02
N GLN A 44 6.28 -6.86 -17.21
CA GLN A 44 7.30 -5.99 -17.79
C GLN A 44 6.80 -4.55 -17.95
N SER A 45 5.55 -4.38 -18.39
CA SER A 45 4.91 -3.06 -18.50
C SER A 45 4.79 -2.37 -17.14
N LEU A 46 4.39 -3.11 -16.11
CA LEU A 46 4.31 -2.62 -14.74
C LEU A 46 5.70 -2.27 -14.18
N MET A 47 6.71 -3.11 -14.42
CA MET A 47 8.09 -2.83 -14.00
C MET A 47 8.63 -1.53 -14.61
N ARG A 48 8.39 -1.29 -15.91
CA ARG A 48 8.78 -0.03 -16.56
C ARG A 48 8.05 1.16 -15.97
N THR A 49 6.74 1.06 -15.79
CA THR A 49 5.92 2.11 -15.20
C THR A 49 6.38 2.43 -13.77
N ALA A 50 6.65 1.43 -12.94
CA ALA A 50 7.17 1.61 -11.59
C ALA A 50 8.52 2.34 -11.59
N ASN A 51 9.39 1.98 -12.52
CA ASN A 51 10.69 2.62 -12.62
C ASN A 51 10.62 4.06 -13.17
N GLU A 52 9.70 4.36 -14.09
CA GLU A 52 9.42 5.73 -14.52
C GLU A 52 8.86 6.59 -13.38
N ILE A 53 7.97 6.01 -12.56
CA ILE A 53 7.45 6.65 -11.35
C ILE A 53 8.60 6.96 -10.39
N ARG A 54 9.54 6.04 -10.16
CA ARG A 54 10.75 6.29 -9.35
C ARG A 54 11.59 7.45 -9.89
N GLN A 55 11.75 7.56 -11.19
CA GLN A 55 12.46 8.71 -11.80
C GLN A 55 11.73 10.02 -11.50
N SER A 56 10.40 10.08 -11.68
CA SER A 56 9.59 11.26 -11.37
C SER A 56 9.62 11.63 -9.89
N ILE A 57 9.70 10.65 -8.97
CA ILE A 57 9.90 10.88 -7.54
C ILE A 57 11.22 11.60 -7.31
N ILE A 58 12.31 11.10 -7.85
CA ILE A 58 13.64 11.71 -7.69
C ILE A 58 13.65 13.13 -8.26
N GLU A 59 13.11 13.36 -9.45
CA GLU A 59 13.04 14.69 -10.08
C GLU A 59 12.22 15.67 -9.23
N SER A 60 11.09 15.25 -8.69
CA SER A 60 10.25 16.08 -7.84
C SER A 60 10.93 16.41 -6.50
N LEU A 61 11.64 15.46 -5.89
CA LEU A 61 12.40 15.66 -4.66
C LEU A 61 13.59 16.60 -4.84
N ILE A 62 14.31 16.49 -5.96
CA ILE A 62 15.39 17.43 -6.33
C ILE A 62 14.80 18.84 -6.47
N SER A 63 13.68 18.99 -7.18
CA SER A 63 13.02 20.29 -7.37
C SER A 63 12.51 20.88 -6.06
N ALA A 64 11.99 20.05 -5.16
CA ALA A 64 11.47 20.46 -3.85
C ALA A 64 12.59 20.80 -2.85
N GLY A 65 13.74 20.13 -2.94
CA GLY A 65 14.83 20.22 -1.95
C GLY A 65 14.42 19.76 -0.54
N SER A 66 13.32 19.01 -0.43
CA SER A 66 12.80 18.43 0.83
C SER A 66 11.85 17.29 0.53
N GLY A 67 11.72 16.34 1.47
CA GLY A 67 10.83 15.20 1.34
C GLY A 67 11.55 13.89 1.62
N HIS A 68 10.79 12.80 1.53
CA HIS A 68 11.25 11.45 1.84
C HIS A 68 11.65 10.71 0.56
N THR A 69 12.74 9.95 0.61
CA THR A 69 13.27 9.23 -0.56
C THR A 69 13.02 7.72 -0.45
N ALA A 70 13.33 7.10 0.68
CA ALA A 70 13.34 5.64 0.78
C ALA A 70 11.96 5.01 0.54
N GLY A 71 10.96 5.33 1.36
CA GLY A 71 9.61 4.79 1.25
C GLY A 71 8.92 5.06 -0.10
N PRO A 72 9.05 6.27 -0.69
CA PRO A 72 8.56 6.50 -2.04
C PRO A 72 9.17 5.60 -3.10
N LEU A 73 10.43 5.26 -3.00
CA LEU A 73 11.11 4.40 -3.99
C LEU A 73 10.78 2.91 -3.81
N ASP A 74 10.68 2.44 -2.56
CA ASP A 74 10.44 1.03 -2.31
C ASP A 74 9.00 0.60 -2.60
N MET A 75 8.01 1.43 -2.27
CA MET A 75 6.60 1.13 -2.51
C MET A 75 6.13 1.37 -3.95
N ALA A 76 7.01 1.78 -4.86
CA ALA A 76 6.62 2.08 -6.25
C ALA A 76 6.03 0.87 -6.98
N ASP A 77 6.49 -0.35 -6.72
CA ASP A 77 5.96 -1.57 -7.35
C ASP A 77 4.53 -1.85 -6.86
N VAL A 78 4.28 -1.75 -5.54
CA VAL A 78 2.95 -1.93 -4.94
C VAL A 78 1.96 -0.89 -5.47
N PHE A 79 2.34 0.39 -5.52
CA PHE A 79 1.47 1.46 -6.05
C PHE A 79 1.19 1.27 -7.53
N THR A 80 2.19 0.92 -8.31
CA THR A 80 2.00 0.66 -9.74
C THR A 80 1.02 -0.48 -9.95
N LEU A 81 1.17 -1.60 -9.24
CA LEU A 81 0.23 -2.71 -9.34
C LEU A 81 -1.19 -2.29 -8.97
N LEU A 82 -1.37 -1.57 -7.85
CA LEU A 82 -2.68 -1.11 -7.40
C LEU A 82 -3.34 -0.17 -8.42
N PHE A 83 -2.64 0.87 -8.86
CA PHE A 83 -3.23 1.92 -9.70
C PHE A 83 -3.42 1.53 -11.15
N PHE A 84 -2.60 0.62 -11.68
CA PHE A 84 -2.61 0.28 -13.11
C PHE A 84 -3.24 -1.07 -13.44
N LYS A 85 -3.36 -1.97 -12.45
CA LYS A 85 -3.88 -3.32 -12.70
C LYS A 85 -5.04 -3.74 -11.79
N VAL A 86 -5.01 -3.37 -10.50
CA VAL A 86 -5.90 -3.95 -9.50
C VAL A 86 -7.11 -3.06 -9.21
N ALA A 87 -6.87 -1.83 -8.75
CA ALA A 87 -7.94 -0.97 -8.24
C ALA A 87 -8.82 -0.40 -9.35
N LYS A 88 -10.11 -0.40 -9.13
CA LYS A 88 -11.12 0.21 -10.00
C LYS A 88 -11.06 1.73 -9.85
N LEU A 89 -10.31 2.38 -10.71
CA LEU A 89 -10.09 3.82 -10.70
C LEU A 89 -10.30 4.40 -12.10
N ASP A 90 -10.94 5.57 -12.15
CA ASP A 90 -11.10 6.35 -13.39
C ASP A 90 -10.54 7.77 -13.19
N PRO A 91 -9.37 8.11 -13.76
CA PRO A 91 -8.81 9.45 -13.68
C PRO A 91 -9.70 10.54 -14.28
N GLN A 92 -10.56 10.20 -15.26
CA GLN A 92 -11.50 11.13 -15.89
C GLN A 92 -12.77 11.33 -15.06
N ASN A 93 -13.06 10.40 -14.14
CA ASN A 93 -14.16 10.49 -13.19
C ASN A 93 -13.69 10.14 -11.77
N PRO A 94 -12.81 10.96 -11.16
CA PRO A 94 -12.16 10.67 -9.88
C PRO A 94 -13.13 10.61 -8.69
N PHE A 95 -14.37 11.03 -8.88
CA PHE A 95 -15.46 10.99 -7.89
C PHE A 95 -16.47 9.87 -8.14
N TRP A 96 -16.20 8.97 -9.09
CA TRP A 96 -17.06 7.82 -9.34
C TRP A 96 -17.36 7.06 -8.04
N THR A 97 -18.64 6.87 -7.74
CA THR A 97 -19.11 6.32 -6.46
C THR A 97 -18.73 4.86 -6.25
N ASP A 98 -18.64 4.07 -7.34
CA ASP A 98 -18.37 2.64 -7.29
C ASP A 98 -16.89 2.29 -7.49
N ARG A 99 -16.01 3.30 -7.46
CA ARG A 99 -14.56 3.08 -7.48
C ARG A 99 -14.07 2.46 -6.18
N ASP A 100 -12.94 1.77 -6.25
CA ASP A 100 -12.17 1.44 -5.07
C ASP A 100 -11.57 2.71 -4.42
N ARG A 101 -11.13 2.60 -3.18
CA ARG A 101 -10.49 3.72 -2.46
C ARG A 101 -9.08 3.33 -2.04
N ILE A 102 -8.14 4.24 -2.27
CA ILE A 102 -6.75 4.07 -1.84
C ILE A 102 -6.42 5.13 -0.81
N VAL A 103 -6.29 4.71 0.44
CA VAL A 103 -5.95 5.55 1.59
C VAL A 103 -4.46 5.45 1.86
N LEU A 104 -3.74 6.56 1.74
CA LEU A 104 -2.34 6.65 2.13
C LEU A 104 -2.25 7.05 3.60
N SER A 105 -1.98 6.09 4.50
CA SER A 105 -1.82 6.35 5.93
C SER A 105 -0.44 6.94 6.24
N ASN A 106 0.62 6.35 5.70
CA ASN A 106 2.00 6.84 5.78
C ASN A 106 2.23 8.05 4.85
N GLY A 107 1.55 9.16 5.15
CA GLY A 107 1.44 10.33 4.28
C GLY A 107 2.76 10.97 3.84
N HIS A 108 3.87 10.67 4.52
CA HIS A 108 5.20 11.15 4.16
C HIS A 108 5.71 10.59 2.82
N ILE A 109 5.18 9.43 2.35
CA ILE A 109 5.52 8.91 1.01
C ILE A 109 4.68 9.53 -0.11
N CYS A 110 4.02 10.66 0.13
CA CYS A 110 3.22 11.38 -0.87
C CYS A 110 3.92 11.67 -2.21
N PRO A 111 5.26 11.83 -2.32
CA PRO A 111 5.91 11.94 -3.62
C PRO A 111 5.58 10.76 -4.54
N LEU A 112 5.50 9.54 -4.01
CA LEU A 112 5.07 8.35 -4.74
C LEU A 112 3.60 8.44 -5.14
N LEU A 113 2.69 8.78 -4.21
CA LEU A 113 1.27 8.90 -4.51
C LEU A 113 1.03 9.90 -5.65
N TYR A 114 1.66 11.08 -5.59
CA TYR A 114 1.52 12.11 -6.62
C TYR A 114 2.12 11.66 -7.95
N ALA A 115 3.31 11.06 -7.96
CA ALA A 115 3.92 10.54 -9.18
C ALA A 115 3.03 9.46 -9.81
N THR A 116 2.52 8.51 -9.02
CA THR A 116 1.63 7.46 -9.51
C THR A 116 0.32 8.03 -10.07
N MET A 117 -0.30 8.99 -9.38
CA MET A 117 -1.53 9.66 -9.86
C MET A 117 -1.28 10.42 -11.17
N ALA A 118 -0.15 11.13 -11.30
CA ALA A 118 0.21 11.84 -12.53
C ALA A 118 0.43 10.86 -13.69
N HIS A 119 1.19 9.78 -13.47
CA HIS A 119 1.40 8.73 -14.47
C HIS A 119 0.10 8.02 -14.86
N ARG A 120 -0.86 7.90 -13.94
CA ARG A 120 -2.19 7.33 -14.21
C ARG A 120 -3.12 8.31 -14.93
N GLY A 121 -2.78 9.61 -15.00
CA GLY A 121 -3.52 10.63 -15.74
C GLY A 121 -4.52 11.46 -14.91
N PHE A 122 -4.39 11.50 -13.58
CA PHE A 122 -5.23 12.36 -12.73
C PHE A 122 -4.87 13.84 -12.85
N PHE A 123 -3.64 14.16 -13.21
CA PHE A 123 -3.15 15.52 -13.47
C PHE A 123 -1.84 15.47 -14.30
N PRO A 124 -1.41 16.61 -14.90
CA PRO A 124 -0.21 16.65 -15.73
C PRO A 124 1.07 16.34 -14.97
N LYS A 125 1.97 15.54 -15.57
CA LYS A 125 3.25 15.12 -14.95
C LYS A 125 4.16 16.28 -14.61
N GLU A 126 4.12 17.35 -15.39
CA GLU A 126 4.93 18.56 -15.21
C GLU A 126 4.66 19.23 -13.86
N GLU A 127 3.45 19.06 -13.32
CA GLU A 127 3.08 19.60 -12.03
C GLU A 127 3.85 18.97 -10.86
N LEU A 128 4.42 17.77 -11.04
CA LEU A 128 5.24 17.09 -10.03
C LEU A 128 6.44 17.95 -9.59
N LEU A 129 6.96 18.81 -10.46
CA LEU A 129 8.05 19.73 -10.16
C LEU A 129 7.64 20.88 -9.21
N THR A 130 6.36 20.99 -8.88
CA THR A 130 5.83 21.96 -7.91
C THR A 130 5.72 21.41 -6.50
N LEU A 131 6.11 20.13 -6.27
CA LEU A 131 6.05 19.49 -4.95
C LEU A 131 6.57 20.40 -3.83
N ARG A 132 5.78 20.60 -2.76
CA ARG A 132 6.12 21.40 -1.57
C ARG A 132 6.43 22.89 -1.84
N LYS A 133 6.17 23.41 -3.03
CA LYS A 133 6.32 24.85 -3.32
C LYS A 133 5.13 25.63 -2.82
N PHE A 134 5.31 26.90 -2.51
CA PHE A 134 4.22 27.77 -2.07
C PHE A 134 3.13 27.84 -3.15
N GLY A 135 1.86 27.70 -2.75
CA GLY A 135 0.72 27.74 -3.66
C GLY A 135 0.45 26.46 -4.45
N THR A 136 1.29 25.43 -4.33
CA THR A 136 1.03 24.13 -4.96
C THR A 136 -0.09 23.38 -4.28
N ARG A 137 -0.78 22.51 -5.04
CA ARG A 137 -1.68 21.50 -4.48
C ARG A 137 -0.96 20.19 -4.10
N LEU A 138 0.32 20.02 -4.48
CA LEU A 138 1.18 18.89 -4.12
C LEU A 138 1.89 19.16 -2.79
N GLN A 139 1.16 19.05 -1.69
CA GLN A 139 1.65 19.36 -0.35
C GLN A 139 2.60 18.26 0.16
N GLY A 140 3.38 18.58 1.19
CA GLY A 140 4.33 17.64 1.81
C GLY A 140 3.71 16.43 2.50
N HIS A 141 2.41 16.46 2.74
CA HIS A 141 1.52 15.36 3.08
C HIS A 141 0.20 15.58 2.32
N PRO A 142 -0.52 14.52 1.91
CA PRO A 142 -1.73 14.68 1.13
C PRO A 142 -2.81 15.43 1.91
N HIS A 143 -3.46 16.36 1.20
CA HIS A 143 -4.67 17.02 1.70
C HIS A 143 -5.83 16.68 0.76
N ARG A 144 -6.86 16.02 1.26
CA ARG A 144 -7.97 15.44 0.48
C ARG A 144 -8.61 16.44 -0.50
N ALA A 145 -8.76 17.70 -0.11
CA ALA A 145 -9.38 18.70 -0.96
C ALA A 145 -8.43 19.32 -2.01
N SER A 146 -7.12 18.98 -2.01
CA SER A 146 -6.14 19.59 -2.91
C SER A 146 -6.14 18.98 -4.32
N LEU A 147 -6.40 17.68 -4.43
CA LEU A 147 -6.43 16.95 -5.70
C LEU A 147 -7.65 16.04 -5.80
N PRO A 148 -8.34 16.01 -6.94
CA PRO A 148 -9.35 14.98 -7.21
C PRO A 148 -8.74 13.58 -7.13
N GLY A 149 -9.43 12.64 -6.46
CA GLY A 149 -8.97 11.26 -6.29
C GLY A 149 -8.13 11.02 -5.02
N LEU A 150 -7.75 12.06 -4.27
CA LEU A 150 -7.21 11.88 -2.93
C LEU A 150 -8.33 11.50 -1.95
N GLU A 151 -8.21 10.35 -1.31
CA GLU A 151 -9.27 9.83 -0.42
C GLU A 151 -9.17 10.38 1.01
N ALA A 152 -7.96 10.68 1.48
CA ALA A 152 -7.71 11.08 2.86
C ALA A 152 -6.72 12.25 2.94
N THR A 153 -6.85 13.03 4.00
CA THR A 153 -5.78 13.90 4.50
C THR A 153 -4.95 13.04 5.45
N SER A 154 -3.66 12.97 5.23
CA SER A 154 -2.73 12.19 6.05
C SER A 154 -1.53 13.02 6.49
N GLY A 155 -0.79 12.51 7.46
CA GLY A 155 0.34 13.17 8.12
C GLY A 155 0.55 12.56 9.49
N PRO A 156 -0.43 12.64 10.42
CA PRO A 156 -0.35 11.91 11.68
C PRO A 156 -0.38 10.41 11.42
N LEU A 157 0.72 9.71 11.72
CA LEU A 157 0.87 8.27 11.51
C LEU A 157 -0.20 7.48 12.30
N GLY A 158 -0.64 6.36 11.75
CA GLY A 158 -1.67 5.48 12.31
C GLY A 158 -3.11 5.95 12.09
N SER A 159 -3.34 7.21 11.71
CA SER A 159 -4.71 7.74 11.57
C SER A 159 -5.40 7.30 10.27
N GLY A 160 -4.65 6.95 9.23
CA GLY A 160 -5.20 6.57 7.93
C GLY A 160 -5.96 5.25 7.98
N LEU A 161 -5.51 4.29 8.77
CA LEU A 161 -6.23 3.02 8.96
C LEU A 161 -7.61 3.24 9.56
N SER A 162 -7.74 4.13 10.57
CA SER A 162 -9.04 4.50 11.16
C SER A 162 -9.97 5.15 10.14
N GLN A 163 -9.43 6.00 9.24
CA GLN A 163 -10.21 6.59 8.14
C GLN A 163 -10.67 5.52 7.14
N ALA A 164 -9.78 4.59 6.77
CA ALA A 164 -10.11 3.47 5.88
C ALA A 164 -11.21 2.57 6.47
N ILE A 165 -11.15 2.30 7.79
CA ILE A 165 -12.19 1.55 8.51
C ILE A 165 -13.53 2.26 8.44
N GLY A 166 -13.54 3.58 8.68
CA GLY A 166 -14.76 4.39 8.56
C GLY A 166 -15.37 4.31 7.15
N MET A 167 -14.53 4.37 6.10
CA MET A 167 -14.97 4.21 4.70
C MET A 167 -15.52 2.80 4.43
N ALA A 168 -14.87 1.76 4.95
CA ALA A 168 -15.31 0.37 4.78
C ALA A 168 -16.64 0.07 5.49
N ILE A 169 -16.85 0.65 6.67
CA ILE A 169 -18.11 0.56 7.41
C ILE A 169 -19.22 1.29 6.65
N ALA A 170 -18.97 2.53 6.20
CA ALA A 170 -19.95 3.31 5.46
C ALA A 170 -20.38 2.61 4.18
N ASP A 171 -19.41 2.09 3.40
CA ASP A 171 -19.68 1.38 2.17
C ASP A 171 -20.52 0.11 2.39
N ARG A 172 -20.25 -0.64 3.46
CA ARG A 172 -21.05 -1.81 3.86
C ARG A 172 -22.46 -1.42 4.32
N MET A 173 -22.63 -0.26 4.97
CA MET A 173 -23.96 0.26 5.36
C MET A 173 -24.78 0.66 4.16
N ASP A 174 -24.15 1.28 3.16
CA ASP A 174 -24.81 1.68 1.91
C ASP A 174 -25.15 0.47 1.04
N ASN A 175 -24.26 -0.54 0.99
CA ASN A 175 -24.46 -1.76 0.22
C ASN A 175 -23.77 -2.96 0.92
N PRO A 176 -24.53 -3.83 1.63
CA PRO A 176 -23.96 -5.03 2.29
C PRO A 176 -23.28 -6.03 1.34
N PHE A 177 -23.57 -5.93 0.04
CA PHE A 177 -22.99 -6.78 -1.02
C PHE A 177 -21.98 -5.98 -1.88
N THR A 178 -21.36 -4.96 -1.32
CA THR A 178 -20.38 -4.14 -2.04
C THR A 178 -19.27 -4.99 -2.65
N SER A 179 -18.89 -4.62 -3.87
CA SER A 179 -17.71 -5.16 -4.56
C SER A 179 -16.55 -4.16 -4.59
N LYS A 180 -16.65 -3.08 -3.81
CA LYS A 180 -15.60 -2.06 -3.67
C LYS A 180 -14.64 -2.45 -2.56
N TYR A 181 -13.37 -2.24 -2.79
CA TYR A 181 -12.32 -2.45 -1.79
C TYR A 181 -11.76 -1.11 -1.31
N ILE A 182 -11.40 -1.09 -0.04
CA ILE A 182 -10.66 0.00 0.59
C ILE A 182 -9.24 -0.52 0.84
N TYR A 183 -8.27 0.02 0.09
CA TYR A 183 -6.85 -0.28 0.28
C TYR A 183 -6.24 0.77 1.21
N CYS A 184 -5.59 0.34 2.28
CA CYS A 184 -4.88 1.21 3.21
C CYS A 184 -3.39 0.93 3.17
N LEU A 185 -2.60 1.91 2.70
CA LEU A 185 -1.15 1.81 2.60
C LEU A 185 -0.53 2.35 3.89
N MET A 186 0.29 1.55 4.53
CA MET A 186 0.90 1.81 5.83
C MET A 186 2.40 1.54 5.77
N SER A 187 3.13 1.93 6.80
CA SER A 187 4.54 1.56 6.99
C SER A 187 4.78 0.88 8.33
N ASP A 188 5.88 0.14 8.42
CA ASP A 188 6.24 -0.55 9.67
C ASP A 188 6.59 0.42 10.80
N GLY A 189 7.27 1.54 10.51
CA GLY A 189 7.48 2.59 11.50
C GLY A 189 6.18 3.19 12.04
N GLU A 190 5.13 3.27 11.21
CA GLU A 190 3.77 3.69 11.61
C GLU A 190 3.11 2.71 12.60
N LEU A 191 3.48 1.43 12.57
CA LEU A 191 2.98 0.42 13.51
C LEU A 191 3.51 0.62 14.94
N GLN A 192 4.43 1.54 15.15
CA GLN A 192 4.86 1.95 16.49
C GLN A 192 3.86 2.91 17.17
N GLU A 193 2.86 3.41 16.42
CA GLU A 193 1.78 4.25 16.94
C GLU A 193 0.65 3.39 17.55
N GLY A 194 0.21 3.72 18.76
CA GLY A 194 -0.81 2.96 19.49
C GLY A 194 -2.18 2.95 18.81
N ASN A 195 -2.60 4.07 18.19
CA ASN A 195 -3.86 4.19 17.47
C ASN A 195 -4.01 3.21 16.29
N THR A 196 -2.90 2.75 15.71
CA THR A 196 -2.91 1.71 14.67
C THR A 196 -3.48 0.40 15.22
N TRP A 197 -3.05 0.00 16.42
CA TRP A 197 -3.51 -1.24 17.07
C TRP A 197 -4.96 -1.15 17.52
N GLU A 198 -5.41 0.01 17.98
CA GLU A 198 -6.83 0.29 18.27
C GLU A 198 -7.68 0.12 17.02
N ALA A 199 -7.23 0.65 15.89
CA ALA A 199 -7.90 0.52 14.60
C ALA A 199 -7.93 -0.94 14.10
N LEU A 200 -6.81 -1.67 14.20
CA LEU A 200 -6.73 -3.09 13.85
C LEU A 200 -7.76 -3.93 14.64
N MET A 201 -7.88 -3.69 15.94
CA MET A 201 -8.85 -4.37 16.80
C MET A 201 -10.30 -4.10 16.34
N LEU A 202 -10.64 -2.87 15.99
CA LEU A 202 -11.97 -2.51 15.51
C LEU A 202 -12.28 -3.18 14.17
N ALA A 203 -11.36 -3.18 13.22
CA ALA A 203 -11.56 -3.80 11.91
C ALA A 203 -11.81 -5.30 12.01
N GLY A 204 -11.05 -6.01 12.86
CA GLY A 204 -11.24 -7.43 13.13
C GLY A 204 -12.58 -7.73 13.81
N LYS A 205 -12.98 -6.91 14.81
CA LYS A 205 -14.29 -6.99 15.47
C LYS A 205 -15.44 -6.80 14.48
N GLU A 206 -15.33 -5.82 13.59
CA GLU A 206 -16.34 -5.50 12.57
C GLU A 206 -16.29 -6.43 11.36
N LYS A 207 -15.28 -7.31 11.24
CA LYS A 207 -15.15 -8.29 10.15
C LYS A 207 -15.18 -7.62 8.77
N LEU A 208 -14.39 -6.58 8.59
CA LEU A 208 -14.39 -5.74 7.38
C LEU A 208 -13.67 -6.41 6.20
N HIS A 209 -14.33 -7.37 5.55
CA HIS A 209 -13.77 -8.13 4.43
C HIS A 209 -13.47 -7.29 3.16
N ASN A 210 -14.00 -6.09 3.06
CA ASN A 210 -13.71 -5.12 2.00
C ASN A 210 -12.54 -4.18 2.34
N LEU A 211 -11.85 -4.39 3.45
CA LEU A 211 -10.66 -3.65 3.87
C LEU A 211 -9.41 -4.50 3.68
N ILE A 212 -8.48 -4.01 2.87
CA ILE A 212 -7.17 -4.62 2.63
C ILE A 212 -6.10 -3.61 3.02
N ALA A 213 -5.33 -3.90 4.07
CA ALA A 213 -4.17 -3.11 4.44
C ALA A 213 -2.90 -3.68 3.79
N ILE A 214 -1.98 -2.83 3.38
CA ILE A 214 -0.66 -3.22 2.87
C ILE A 214 0.39 -2.46 3.67
N VAL A 215 1.27 -3.20 4.33
CA VAL A 215 2.34 -2.67 5.16
C VAL A 215 3.65 -2.70 4.39
N ASP A 216 4.24 -1.53 4.17
CA ASP A 216 5.62 -1.39 3.75
C ASP A 216 6.54 -1.85 4.88
N ARG A 217 7.05 -3.08 4.77
CA ARG A 217 7.97 -3.68 5.74
C ARG A 217 9.41 -3.48 5.27
N ASN A 218 9.86 -2.23 5.26
CA ASN A 218 11.21 -1.84 4.83
C ASN A 218 12.25 -1.86 5.96
N GLY A 219 11.84 -1.99 7.21
CA GLY A 219 12.71 -2.14 8.38
C GLY A 219 13.35 -0.84 8.86
N ILE A 220 12.93 0.32 8.35
CA ILE A 220 13.50 1.62 8.74
C ILE A 220 12.43 2.62 9.20
N GLN A 221 12.86 3.57 10.01
CA GLN A 221 12.14 4.79 10.35
C GLN A 221 13.14 5.95 10.43
N ILE A 222 12.69 7.16 10.71
CA ILE A 222 13.50 8.38 10.61
C ILE A 222 14.75 8.36 11.51
N ASP A 223 14.67 7.71 12.68
CA ASP A 223 15.72 7.70 13.69
C ASP A 223 16.61 6.45 13.64
N GLY A 224 16.25 5.43 12.83
CA GLY A 224 17.03 4.20 12.74
C GLY A 224 16.28 3.02 12.13
N TYR A 225 16.79 1.83 12.39
CA TYR A 225 16.10 0.59 12.01
C TYR A 225 14.99 0.28 13.02
N THR A 226 13.83 -0.14 12.54
CA THR A 226 12.65 -0.42 13.41
C THR A 226 12.96 -1.45 14.48
N LYS A 227 13.82 -2.44 14.18
CA LYS A 227 14.25 -3.47 15.13
C LYS A 227 15.05 -2.91 16.34
N ASP A 228 15.75 -1.79 16.12
CA ASP A 228 16.60 -1.18 17.13
C ASP A 228 15.87 -0.07 17.92
N ILE A 229 14.93 0.61 17.26
CA ILE A 229 14.17 1.71 17.86
C ILE A 229 12.97 1.17 18.68
N MET A 230 12.09 0.38 18.05
CA MET A 230 10.94 -0.25 18.70
C MET A 230 10.59 -1.53 17.93
N PRO A 231 11.03 -2.72 18.38
CA PRO A 231 10.81 -3.99 17.71
C PRO A 231 9.34 -4.31 17.50
N LEU A 232 8.98 -4.74 16.30
CA LEU A 232 7.60 -5.05 15.91
C LEU A 232 7.28 -6.55 15.97
N GLU A 233 8.28 -7.42 15.96
CA GLU A 233 8.09 -8.86 15.85
C GLU A 233 7.54 -9.50 17.15
N PRO A 234 6.80 -10.61 17.07
CA PRO A 234 6.35 -11.27 15.84
C PRO A 234 5.13 -10.53 15.22
N LEU A 235 5.31 -9.95 14.02
CA LEU A 235 4.32 -9.03 13.45
C LEU A 235 3.09 -9.75 12.90
N ALA A 236 3.28 -10.84 12.14
CA ALA A 236 2.18 -11.60 11.53
C ALA A 236 1.23 -12.18 12.61
N GLU A 237 1.79 -12.72 13.70
CA GLU A 237 1.01 -13.28 14.80
C GLU A 237 0.18 -12.19 15.51
N LYS A 238 0.72 -10.98 15.65
CA LYS A 238 -0.02 -9.85 16.24
C LYS A 238 -1.25 -9.50 15.41
N PHE A 239 -1.13 -9.42 14.08
CA PHE A 239 -2.27 -9.18 13.21
C PHE A 239 -3.28 -10.32 13.23
N SER A 240 -2.79 -11.57 13.21
CA SER A 240 -3.65 -12.75 13.33
C SER A 240 -4.44 -12.78 14.63
N ALA A 241 -3.84 -12.35 15.74
CA ALA A 241 -4.50 -12.26 17.05
C ALA A 241 -5.63 -11.22 17.06
N PHE A 242 -5.60 -10.22 16.19
CA PHE A 242 -6.70 -9.28 15.96
C PHE A 242 -7.72 -9.76 14.92
N ASN A 243 -7.69 -11.04 14.53
CA ASN A 243 -8.61 -11.65 13.56
C ASN A 243 -8.47 -11.09 12.13
N TRP A 244 -7.26 -10.73 11.72
CA TRP A 244 -6.94 -10.40 10.34
C TRP A 244 -6.46 -11.63 9.57
N ASP A 245 -6.76 -11.70 8.28
CA ASP A 245 -6.06 -12.57 7.34
C ASP A 245 -4.71 -11.97 7.02
N VAL A 246 -3.63 -12.73 7.20
CA VAL A 246 -2.28 -12.22 7.09
C VAL A 246 -1.53 -12.93 5.98
N GLN A 247 -0.91 -12.15 5.12
CA GLN A 247 -0.03 -12.65 4.07
C GLN A 247 1.30 -11.90 4.11
N GLU A 248 2.39 -12.61 3.84
CA GLU A 248 3.73 -12.02 3.71
C GLU A 248 4.26 -12.27 2.30
N VAL A 249 4.77 -11.23 1.65
CA VAL A 249 5.25 -11.32 0.26
C VAL A 249 6.50 -10.46 0.05
N ASP A 250 7.28 -10.80 -0.97
CA ASP A 250 8.27 -9.89 -1.54
C ASP A 250 7.54 -8.73 -2.22
N GLY A 251 7.71 -7.50 -1.68
CA GLY A 251 7.09 -6.27 -2.15
C GLY A 251 7.59 -5.78 -3.52
N HIS A 252 8.58 -6.47 -4.10
CA HIS A 252 9.12 -6.20 -5.44
C HIS A 252 8.76 -7.27 -6.47
N ASN A 253 8.04 -8.32 -6.07
CA ASN A 253 7.57 -9.37 -6.95
C ASN A 253 6.12 -9.13 -7.35
N PHE A 254 5.88 -8.68 -8.59
CA PHE A 254 4.55 -8.34 -9.09
C PHE A 254 3.58 -9.53 -9.08
N HIS A 255 4.05 -10.75 -9.39
CA HIS A 255 3.21 -11.95 -9.33
C HIS A 255 2.78 -12.26 -7.89
N ALA A 256 3.73 -12.25 -6.94
CA ALA A 256 3.43 -12.51 -5.54
C ALA A 256 2.48 -11.47 -4.94
N LEU A 257 2.68 -10.18 -5.27
CA LEU A 257 1.78 -9.09 -4.86
C LEU A 257 0.38 -9.26 -5.47
N TYR A 258 0.30 -9.58 -6.77
CA TYR A 258 -0.96 -9.77 -7.47
C TYR A 258 -1.76 -10.93 -6.88
N ASP A 259 -1.10 -12.06 -6.64
CA ASP A 259 -1.68 -13.24 -5.99
C ASP A 259 -2.16 -12.93 -4.56
N ALA A 260 -1.33 -12.22 -3.77
CA ALA A 260 -1.69 -11.86 -2.39
C ALA A 260 -2.93 -10.95 -2.35
N ILE A 261 -2.99 -9.95 -3.25
CA ILE A 261 -4.15 -9.07 -3.32
C ILE A 261 -5.40 -9.86 -3.76
N GLY A 262 -5.27 -10.76 -4.74
CA GLY A 262 -6.38 -11.62 -5.18
C GLY A 262 -6.91 -12.53 -4.06
N LYS A 263 -6.01 -13.12 -3.29
CA LYS A 263 -6.39 -13.90 -2.09
C LYS A 263 -7.09 -13.02 -1.06
N ALA A 264 -6.55 -11.82 -0.78
CA ALA A 264 -7.16 -10.87 0.15
C ALA A 264 -8.57 -10.46 -0.29
N GLN A 265 -8.80 -10.25 -1.59
CA GLN A 265 -10.11 -9.95 -2.15
C GLN A 265 -11.10 -11.14 -2.05
N ALA A 266 -10.60 -12.36 -2.02
CA ALA A 266 -11.41 -13.57 -1.87
C ALA A 266 -11.82 -13.84 -0.42
N VAL A 267 -11.06 -13.36 0.57
CA VAL A 267 -11.36 -13.55 2.00
C VAL A 267 -12.70 -12.93 2.37
N PHE A 268 -13.52 -13.69 3.08
CA PHE A 268 -14.81 -13.24 3.58
C PHE A 268 -14.89 -13.35 5.10
N GLY A 269 -15.49 -12.34 5.73
CA GLY A 269 -15.77 -12.35 7.17
C GLY A 269 -14.62 -11.87 8.06
N ARG A 270 -13.52 -11.35 7.49
CA ARG A 270 -12.43 -10.69 8.20
C ARG A 270 -11.67 -9.74 7.26
N PRO A 271 -11.00 -8.69 7.77
CA PRO A 271 -10.11 -7.86 6.98
C PRO A 271 -8.82 -8.62 6.63
N SER A 272 -8.14 -8.17 5.57
CA SER A 272 -6.85 -8.73 5.14
C SER A 272 -5.73 -7.73 5.27
N ILE A 273 -4.53 -8.21 5.65
CA ILE A 273 -3.31 -7.41 5.72
C ILE A 273 -2.18 -8.14 4.99
N ILE A 274 -1.49 -7.42 4.12
CA ILE A 274 -0.34 -7.90 3.35
C ILE A 274 0.90 -7.21 3.90
N ILE A 275 1.83 -7.97 4.45
CA ILE A 275 3.15 -7.51 4.85
C ILE A 275 4.04 -7.61 3.62
N ALA A 276 4.32 -6.48 2.97
CA ALA A 276 5.17 -6.41 1.80
C ALA A 276 6.61 -6.13 2.26
N HIS A 277 7.48 -7.13 2.18
CA HIS A 277 8.90 -6.97 2.46
C HIS A 277 9.57 -6.21 1.33
N THR A 278 10.03 -5.01 1.61
CA THR A 278 10.61 -4.09 0.64
C THR A 278 12.06 -3.74 0.96
N ILE A 279 12.75 -3.21 -0.03
CA ILE A 279 14.11 -2.68 0.11
C ILE A 279 14.02 -1.16 0.11
N PRO A 280 14.31 -0.48 1.24
CA PRO A 280 14.25 0.97 1.30
C PRO A 280 15.16 1.59 0.25
N SER A 281 14.68 2.61 -0.45
CA SER A 281 15.36 3.26 -1.60
C SER A 281 15.54 2.38 -2.83
N ARG A 282 14.68 1.41 -3.06
CA ARG A 282 14.74 0.42 -4.16
C ARG A 282 15.04 1.07 -5.52
N GLY A 283 16.03 0.52 -6.21
CA GLY A 283 16.47 0.94 -7.55
C GLY A 283 17.63 1.93 -7.57
N VAL A 284 18.04 2.43 -6.40
CA VAL A 284 19.24 3.25 -6.24
C VAL A 284 20.18 2.57 -5.25
N ASP A 285 20.95 1.63 -5.72
CA ASP A 285 21.80 0.71 -4.95
C ASP A 285 22.67 1.40 -3.88
N VAL A 286 23.17 2.61 -4.20
CA VAL A 286 23.96 3.42 -3.26
C VAL A 286 23.12 4.11 -2.16
N PHE A 287 21.78 4.02 -2.22
CA PHE A 287 20.87 4.52 -1.19
C PHE A 287 20.18 3.36 -0.45
N GLU A 288 20.15 2.17 -1.05
CA GLU A 288 19.42 1.03 -0.53
C GLU A 288 19.86 0.65 0.89
N ARG A 289 18.87 0.27 1.72
CA ARG A 289 19.05 -0.26 3.08
C ARG A 289 19.66 0.70 4.10
N ASP A 290 19.84 1.98 3.76
CA ASP A 290 20.34 2.99 4.68
C ASP A 290 19.20 3.87 5.18
N PHE A 291 18.87 3.76 6.48
CA PHE A 291 17.77 4.51 7.10
C PHE A 291 17.93 6.02 6.99
N ARG A 292 19.16 6.53 6.84
CA ARG A 292 19.44 7.96 6.70
C ARG A 292 18.81 8.57 5.45
N TRP A 293 18.39 7.74 4.48
CA TRP A 293 17.61 8.15 3.31
C TRP A 293 16.11 8.22 3.57
N HIS A 294 15.64 7.83 4.76
CA HIS A 294 14.21 7.85 5.05
C HIS A 294 13.61 9.24 4.80
N GLY A 295 14.09 10.27 5.48
CA GLY A 295 13.57 11.65 5.44
C GLY A 295 14.39 12.65 4.62
N ASN A 296 15.43 12.22 3.90
CA ASN A 296 16.34 13.09 3.18
C ASN A 296 16.13 12.97 1.67
N PRO A 297 15.95 14.12 0.95
CA PRO A 297 15.93 14.13 -0.51
C PRO A 297 17.37 14.08 -1.06
N PRO A 298 17.55 13.69 -2.36
CA PRO A 298 18.83 13.84 -3.03
C PRO A 298 19.36 15.28 -2.93
N GLY A 299 20.64 15.42 -2.61
CA GLY A 299 21.29 16.69 -2.30
C GLY A 299 21.36 17.00 -0.79
N LYS A 300 20.67 16.24 0.05
CA LYS A 300 20.69 16.38 1.52
C LYS A 300 20.94 15.06 2.27
N GLY A 301 21.07 13.96 1.55
CA GLY A 301 21.39 12.66 2.12
C GLY A 301 22.82 12.52 2.62
N PRO A 302 23.20 11.34 3.18
CA PRO A 302 24.56 11.08 3.65
C PRO A 302 25.58 11.18 2.52
N GLU A 303 26.82 11.61 2.86
CA GLU A 303 27.89 11.89 1.89
C GLU A 303 28.97 10.81 1.85
N ASP A 304 28.89 9.81 2.70
CA ASP A 304 29.89 8.74 2.82
C ASP A 304 29.97 7.82 1.58
N GLN A 305 28.92 7.75 0.78
CA GLN A 305 28.91 6.97 -0.46
C GLN A 305 28.83 7.85 -1.72
N VAL A 306 28.11 8.96 -1.66
CA VAL A 306 27.87 9.84 -2.81
C VAL A 306 27.88 11.30 -2.36
N PRO A 307 28.71 12.17 -2.97
CA PRO A 307 28.68 13.60 -2.68
C PRO A 307 27.30 14.22 -2.92
N LYS A 308 26.86 15.12 -2.05
CA LYS A 308 25.51 15.75 -2.13
C LYS A 308 25.19 16.30 -3.52
N GLY A 309 26.13 16.98 -4.16
CA GLY A 309 25.93 17.56 -5.49
C GLY A 309 25.68 16.54 -6.62
N GLU A 310 26.02 15.26 -6.39
CA GLU A 310 25.91 14.19 -7.39
C GLU A 310 24.75 13.24 -7.09
N GLN A 311 24.17 13.27 -5.89
CA GLN A 311 23.16 12.29 -5.43
C GLN A 311 21.99 12.17 -6.40
N GLY A 312 21.43 13.29 -6.84
CA GLY A 312 20.30 13.30 -7.79
C GLY A 312 20.67 12.74 -9.17
N ALA A 313 21.81 13.15 -9.71
CA ALA A 313 22.27 12.68 -11.03
C ALA A 313 22.58 11.18 -11.03
N ILE A 314 23.19 10.69 -9.95
CA ILE A 314 23.49 9.25 -9.78
C ILE A 314 22.18 8.46 -9.65
N ALA A 315 21.23 8.90 -8.82
CA ALA A 315 19.95 8.22 -8.65
C ALA A 315 19.21 8.10 -10.00
N LEU A 316 19.08 9.18 -10.75
CA LEU A 316 18.43 9.16 -12.07
C LEU A 316 19.15 8.26 -13.07
N ARG A 317 20.49 8.28 -13.09
CA ARG A 317 21.27 7.40 -13.97
C ARG A 317 21.03 5.93 -13.65
N LYS A 318 21.04 5.54 -12.36
CA LYS A 318 20.77 4.16 -11.92
C LYS A 318 19.38 3.70 -12.36
N LEU A 319 18.36 4.52 -12.13
CA LEU A 319 16.99 4.20 -12.53
C LEU A 319 16.82 4.10 -14.04
N ARG A 320 17.48 4.96 -14.84
CA ARG A 320 17.47 4.86 -16.31
C ARG A 320 18.12 3.58 -16.80
N THR A 321 19.27 3.20 -16.24
CA THR A 321 19.92 1.92 -16.56
C THR A 321 19.02 0.72 -16.24
N LEU A 322 18.32 0.73 -15.12
CA LEU A 322 17.37 -0.33 -14.80
C LEU A 322 16.24 -0.45 -15.84
N ASN A 323 15.77 0.69 -16.36
CA ASN A 323 14.71 0.70 -17.39
C ASN A 323 15.19 0.05 -18.71
N GLU A 324 16.46 0.24 -19.07
CA GLU A 324 17.09 -0.38 -20.24
C GLU A 324 17.26 -1.89 -20.08
N MET A 325 17.34 -2.40 -18.85
CA MET A 325 17.50 -3.83 -18.55
C MET A 325 16.16 -4.61 -18.56
N ILE A 326 15.02 -3.93 -18.52
CA ILE A 326 13.71 -4.57 -18.60
C ILE A 326 13.48 -4.97 -20.06
N PRO A 327 13.27 -6.29 -20.37
CA PRO A 327 13.11 -6.77 -21.74
C PRO A 327 12.02 -5.99 -22.50
N VAL A 328 12.26 -5.75 -23.79
CA VAL A 328 11.26 -5.20 -24.73
C VAL A 328 10.86 -6.36 -25.61
N ASP A 329 9.58 -6.76 -25.58
CA ASP A 329 9.06 -7.79 -26.51
C ASP A 329 8.96 -7.25 -27.94
#